data_84352d922ca21ccf27ee7ddb07e54670
#
_entry.id   84352d922ca21ccf27ee7ddb07e54670
#
_cell.length_a   1.000
_cell.length_b   1.000
_cell.length_c   1.000
_cell.angle_alpha   90.00
_cell.angle_beta   90.00
_cell.angle_gamma   90.00
#
_symmetry.space_group_name_H-M   'P 1'
#
loop_
_entity.id
_entity.type
_entity.pdbx_description
1 polymer ?
#
loop_
_entity_poly.entity_id
_entity_poly.type
_entity_poly.pdbx_seq_one_letter_code
_entity_poly.pdbx_strand_id
1 'polypeptide(L)'
;MEKPILKTKRLTLRPVQLGDEKEIHEYAGDKEITMMFWLPNDTFEETCDFVKRNAEEWESDGQLDYEFVIVYEGKIIGGCDADLSHSEDHSYACLGWIINKNYRGQGFASEAAAALLDFTFENLSIDKVYAQCDCKNPASFGVMKKIGMTLVDDKGTRTYPKTGITSGELTCLITRDEWEKKRG
;
A
#
# COMPACT_ATOMS: atom_id res chain seq x y z
N MET A 1 -12.92 0.44 -18.76
CA MET A 1 -12.53 1.83 -18.34
C MET A 1 -11.01 1.99 -18.46
N GLU A 2 -10.52 3.21 -18.75
CA GLU A 2 -9.07 3.45 -18.74
C GLU A 2 -8.55 3.32 -17.31
N LYS A 3 -7.49 2.53 -17.12
CA LYS A 3 -6.93 2.31 -15.78
C LYS A 3 -6.29 3.60 -15.25
N PRO A 4 -6.48 3.95 -13.97
CA PRO A 4 -5.98 5.20 -13.41
C PRO A 4 -4.46 5.25 -13.39
N ILE A 5 -3.88 6.39 -13.75
CA ILE A 5 -2.45 6.69 -13.59
C ILE A 5 -2.34 7.93 -12.71
N LEU A 6 -1.76 7.78 -11.52
CA LEU A 6 -1.60 8.87 -10.56
C LEU A 6 -0.20 9.49 -10.73
N LYS A 7 -0.17 10.78 -10.99
CA LYS A 7 1.11 11.52 -11.14
C LYS A 7 1.33 12.42 -9.94
N THR A 8 2.50 12.35 -9.36
CA THR A 8 2.95 13.23 -8.29
C THR A 8 4.10 14.14 -8.78
N LYS A 9 4.76 14.83 -7.86
CA LYS A 9 5.93 15.66 -8.20
C LYS A 9 7.09 14.84 -8.80
N ARG A 10 7.29 13.61 -8.30
CA ARG A 10 8.45 12.77 -8.67
C ARG A 10 8.05 11.40 -9.19
N LEU A 11 6.85 10.91 -8.82
CA LEU A 11 6.44 9.54 -9.03
C LEU A 11 5.31 9.43 -10.04
N THR A 12 5.21 8.26 -10.64
CA THR A 12 4.01 7.79 -11.33
C THR A 12 3.56 6.51 -10.65
N LEU A 13 2.31 6.48 -10.16
CA LEU A 13 1.66 5.26 -9.69
C LEU A 13 0.77 4.76 -10.81
N ARG A 14 0.97 3.53 -11.22
CA ARG A 14 0.14 2.87 -12.23
C ARG A 14 -0.26 1.48 -11.77
N PRO A 15 -1.40 0.96 -12.23
CA PRO A 15 -1.78 -0.42 -12.00
C PRO A 15 -0.63 -1.39 -12.28
N VAL A 16 -0.51 -2.40 -11.42
CA VAL A 16 0.36 -3.54 -11.67
C VAL A 16 -0.09 -4.24 -12.97
N GLN A 17 0.85 -4.74 -13.75
CA GLN A 17 0.58 -5.41 -15.03
C GLN A 17 1.55 -6.56 -15.27
N LEU A 18 1.18 -7.49 -16.13
CA LEU A 18 2.08 -8.55 -16.57
C LEU A 18 3.33 -7.94 -17.21
N GLY A 19 4.49 -8.45 -16.85
CA GLY A 19 5.81 -7.94 -17.25
C GLY A 19 6.52 -7.17 -16.12
N ASP A 20 5.83 -6.81 -15.02
CA ASP A 20 6.41 -6.10 -13.88
C ASP A 20 7.15 -7.04 -12.89
N GLU A 21 7.02 -8.35 -13.05
CA GLU A 21 7.43 -9.38 -12.08
C GLU A 21 8.89 -9.24 -11.66
N LYS A 22 9.77 -8.96 -12.62
CA LYS A 22 11.21 -8.89 -12.36
C LYS A 22 11.56 -7.71 -11.44
N GLU A 23 11.03 -6.53 -11.72
CA GLU A 23 11.30 -5.34 -10.92
C GLU A 23 10.60 -5.40 -9.56
N ILE A 24 9.39 -5.96 -9.50
CA ILE A 24 8.67 -6.21 -8.25
C ILE A 24 9.46 -7.18 -7.37
N HIS A 25 10.01 -8.26 -7.95
CA HIS A 25 10.76 -9.25 -7.18
C HIS A 25 12.05 -8.69 -6.56
N GLU A 26 12.62 -7.61 -7.10
CA GLU A 26 13.78 -6.94 -6.49
C GLU A 26 13.51 -6.48 -5.05
N TYR A 27 12.27 -6.04 -4.75
CA TYR A 27 11.90 -5.69 -3.39
C TYR A 27 11.04 -6.74 -2.70
N ALA A 28 10.13 -7.40 -3.42
CA ALA A 28 9.25 -8.40 -2.83
C ALA A 28 10.00 -9.68 -2.39
N GLY A 29 11.09 -10.03 -3.07
CA GLY A 29 11.97 -11.15 -2.71
C GLY A 29 13.06 -10.81 -1.68
N ASP A 30 13.14 -9.56 -1.22
CA ASP A 30 14.18 -9.14 -0.27
C ASP A 30 13.94 -9.74 1.12
N LYS A 31 14.80 -10.67 1.53
CA LYS A 31 14.73 -11.36 2.82
C LYS A 31 14.88 -10.45 4.05
N GLU A 32 15.33 -9.20 3.86
CA GLU A 32 15.38 -8.21 4.93
C GLU A 32 14.01 -7.57 5.23
N ILE A 33 13.00 -7.82 4.39
CA ILE A 33 11.62 -7.37 4.64
C ILE A 33 10.96 -8.31 5.65
N THR A 34 10.88 -7.88 6.89
CA THR A 34 10.37 -8.72 8.00
C THR A 34 9.09 -8.15 8.65
N MET A 35 8.63 -6.98 8.22
CA MET A 35 7.51 -6.27 8.83
C MET A 35 6.31 -6.09 7.88
N MET A 36 6.26 -6.88 6.80
CA MET A 36 5.13 -6.98 5.88
C MET A 36 4.46 -8.33 6.04
N PHE A 37 3.12 -8.39 5.96
CA PHE A 37 2.37 -9.63 6.23
C PHE A 37 2.75 -10.78 5.29
N TRP A 38 2.82 -10.50 3.99
CA TRP A 38 2.96 -11.51 2.95
C TRP A 38 4.37 -11.60 2.35
N LEU A 39 5.24 -10.67 2.72
CA LEU A 39 6.60 -10.59 2.22
C LEU A 39 7.61 -11.10 3.27
N PRO A 40 8.82 -11.48 2.86
CA PRO A 40 9.26 -11.55 1.46
C PRO A 40 8.66 -12.73 0.71
N ASN A 41 8.59 -12.63 -0.61
CA ASN A 41 8.32 -13.78 -1.48
C ASN A 41 9.52 -14.74 -1.45
N ASP A 42 9.26 -16.02 -1.25
CA ASP A 42 10.33 -17.02 -1.14
C ASP A 42 10.88 -17.42 -2.50
N THR A 43 10.05 -17.34 -3.52
CA THR A 43 10.37 -17.68 -4.91
C THR A 43 9.93 -16.59 -5.89
N PHE A 44 10.52 -16.59 -7.08
CA PHE A 44 10.09 -15.73 -8.17
C PHE A 44 8.65 -16.08 -8.64
N GLU A 45 8.27 -17.35 -8.54
CA GLU A 45 6.93 -17.84 -8.90
C GLU A 45 5.85 -17.18 -8.02
N GLU A 46 6.08 -17.04 -6.71
CA GLU A 46 5.17 -16.30 -5.82
C GLU A 46 4.95 -14.84 -6.29
N THR A 47 6.02 -14.21 -6.80
CA THR A 47 5.90 -12.86 -7.38
C THR A 47 5.10 -12.87 -8.67
N CYS A 48 5.31 -13.86 -9.54
CA CYS A 48 4.52 -13.99 -10.77
C CYS A 48 3.03 -14.20 -10.46
N ASP A 49 2.71 -15.03 -9.48
CA ASP A 49 1.33 -15.28 -9.05
C ASP A 49 0.68 -14.01 -8.47
N PHE A 50 1.44 -13.25 -7.67
CA PHE A 50 1.01 -11.95 -7.16
C PHE A 50 0.68 -10.98 -8.31
N VAL A 51 1.61 -10.79 -9.26
CA VAL A 51 1.43 -9.88 -10.39
C VAL A 51 0.23 -10.31 -11.25
N LYS A 52 0.11 -11.59 -11.54
CA LYS A 52 -1.01 -12.13 -12.34
C LYS A 52 -2.34 -11.85 -11.65
N ARG A 53 -2.50 -12.22 -10.37
CA ARG A 53 -3.73 -12.02 -9.62
C ARG A 53 -4.14 -10.55 -9.59
N ASN A 54 -3.22 -9.64 -9.31
CA ASN A 54 -3.55 -8.22 -9.22
C ASN A 54 -3.76 -7.58 -10.60
N ALA A 55 -3.11 -8.07 -11.66
CA ALA A 55 -3.40 -7.63 -13.01
C ALA A 55 -4.81 -8.08 -13.48
N GLU A 56 -5.26 -9.27 -13.07
CA GLU A 56 -6.62 -9.78 -13.30
C GLU A 56 -7.65 -9.01 -12.47
N GLU A 57 -7.33 -8.64 -11.23
CA GLU A 57 -8.19 -7.83 -10.37
C GLU A 57 -8.52 -6.47 -11.01
N TRP A 58 -7.56 -5.83 -11.68
CA TRP A 58 -7.76 -4.59 -12.43
C TRP A 58 -8.69 -4.72 -13.66
N GLU A 59 -9.05 -5.93 -14.08
CA GLU A 59 -10.03 -6.21 -15.14
C GLU A 59 -11.39 -6.63 -14.57
N SER A 60 -11.51 -6.78 -13.24
CA SER A 60 -12.70 -7.25 -12.56
C SER A 60 -13.75 -6.13 -12.41
N ASP A 61 -15.02 -6.45 -12.66
CA ASP A 61 -16.14 -5.54 -12.38
C ASP A 61 -16.41 -5.33 -10.89
N GLY A 62 -15.90 -6.23 -10.04
CA GLY A 62 -16.04 -6.20 -8.58
C GLY A 62 -14.73 -5.94 -7.87
N GLN A 63 -13.84 -5.15 -8.45
CA GLN A 63 -12.52 -4.86 -7.90
C GLN A 63 -12.58 -4.34 -6.46
N LEU A 64 -11.88 -5.03 -5.56
CA LEU A 64 -11.76 -4.67 -4.15
C LEU A 64 -10.33 -4.28 -3.75
N ASP A 65 -9.33 -4.70 -4.53
CA ASP A 65 -7.93 -4.41 -4.31
C ASP A 65 -7.36 -3.57 -5.46
N TYR A 66 -6.80 -2.43 -5.13
CA TYR A 66 -6.26 -1.45 -6.07
C TYR A 66 -4.74 -1.38 -5.92
N GLU A 67 -4.04 -2.40 -6.43
CA GLU A 67 -2.58 -2.50 -6.37
C GLU A 67 -1.90 -1.66 -7.45
N PHE A 68 -1.05 -0.72 -7.02
CA PHE A 68 -0.24 0.13 -7.88
C PHE A 68 1.24 -0.17 -7.70
N VAL A 69 1.99 -0.15 -8.80
CA VAL A 69 3.45 -0.01 -8.74
C VAL A 69 3.84 1.45 -8.68
N ILE A 70 4.89 1.74 -7.90
CA ILE A 70 5.45 3.08 -7.75
C ILE A 70 6.65 3.21 -8.68
N VAL A 71 6.54 4.08 -9.69
CA VAL A 71 7.57 4.30 -10.71
C VAL A 71 8.30 5.61 -10.47
N TYR A 72 9.62 5.57 -10.42
CA TYR A 72 10.53 6.71 -10.35
C TYR A 72 11.60 6.59 -11.44
N GLU A 73 11.75 7.64 -12.27
CA GLU A 73 12.71 7.67 -13.39
C GLU A 73 12.64 6.43 -14.31
N GLY A 74 11.42 5.95 -14.56
CA GLY A 74 11.16 4.79 -15.43
C GLY A 74 11.40 3.43 -14.80
N LYS A 75 11.71 3.35 -13.50
CA LYS A 75 11.90 2.10 -12.75
C LYS A 75 10.83 1.91 -11.69
N ILE A 76 10.40 0.68 -11.49
CA ILE A 76 9.55 0.31 -10.36
C ILE A 76 10.40 0.26 -9.10
N ILE A 77 10.08 1.14 -8.14
CA ILE A 77 10.81 1.28 -6.87
C ILE A 77 10.02 0.81 -5.65
N GLY A 78 8.81 0.31 -5.84
CA GLY A 78 7.93 -0.13 -4.78
C GLY A 78 6.51 -0.39 -5.26
N GLY A 79 5.62 -0.67 -4.32
CA GLY A 79 4.18 -0.84 -4.54
C GLY A 79 3.37 -0.16 -3.45
N CYS A 80 2.09 0.09 -3.73
CA CYS A 80 1.12 0.55 -2.76
C CYS A 80 -0.28 0.15 -3.20
N ASP A 81 -1.14 -0.12 -2.23
CA ASP A 81 -2.49 -0.64 -2.45
C ASP A 81 -3.54 0.06 -1.61
N ALA A 82 -4.78 0.01 -2.10
CA ALA A 82 -5.98 0.33 -1.36
C ALA A 82 -6.93 -0.87 -1.42
N ASP A 83 -7.06 -1.57 -0.30
CA ASP A 83 -7.83 -2.80 -0.17
C ASP A 83 -9.14 -2.55 0.60
N LEU A 84 -10.28 -2.84 -0.04
CA LEU A 84 -11.63 -2.76 0.50
C LEU A 84 -12.13 -4.11 1.03
N SER A 85 -11.41 -5.21 0.82
CA SER A 85 -11.85 -6.56 1.19
C SER A 85 -11.95 -6.77 2.71
N HIS A 86 -11.31 -5.91 3.50
CA HIS A 86 -11.40 -5.92 4.96
C HIS A 86 -12.72 -5.42 5.54
N SER A 87 -13.60 -4.84 4.70
CA SER A 87 -14.92 -4.32 5.08
C SER A 87 -16.00 -5.13 4.39
N GLU A 88 -16.93 -5.73 5.16
CA GLU A 88 -18.05 -6.49 4.60
C GLU A 88 -18.97 -5.64 3.70
N ASP A 89 -19.12 -4.36 4.04
CA ASP A 89 -19.94 -3.39 3.31
C ASP A 89 -19.10 -2.46 2.40
N HIS A 90 -17.79 -2.70 2.30
CA HIS A 90 -16.84 -1.91 1.54
C HIS A 90 -16.88 -0.39 1.88
N SER A 91 -17.19 -0.05 3.13
CA SER A 91 -17.31 1.34 3.59
C SER A 91 -15.97 1.97 3.98
N TYR A 92 -14.90 1.18 4.05
CA TYR A 92 -13.55 1.66 4.29
C TYR A 92 -12.51 0.90 3.47
N ALA A 93 -11.36 1.53 3.27
CA ALA A 93 -10.18 0.91 2.68
C ALA A 93 -9.03 0.83 3.68
N CYS A 94 -8.19 -0.19 3.53
CA CYS A 94 -6.90 -0.27 4.20
C CYS A 94 -5.79 0.07 3.19
N LEU A 95 -4.86 0.97 3.53
CA LEU A 95 -3.73 1.30 2.66
C LEU A 95 -2.47 0.57 3.08
N GLY A 96 -1.76 0.07 2.07
CA GLY A 96 -0.42 -0.50 2.19
C GLY A 96 0.60 0.22 1.32
N TRP A 97 1.88 0.13 1.68
CA TRP A 97 3.00 0.61 0.86
C TRP A 97 4.30 -0.08 1.21
N ILE A 98 5.13 -0.22 0.19
CA ILE A 98 6.50 -0.72 0.31
C ILE A 98 7.41 0.03 -0.65
N ILE A 99 8.64 0.34 -0.21
CA ILE A 99 9.69 0.92 -1.05
C ILE A 99 10.91 0.01 -1.02
N ASN A 100 11.45 -0.29 -2.18
CA ASN A 100 12.73 -0.96 -2.35
C ASN A 100 13.80 -0.27 -1.50
N LYS A 101 14.60 -1.05 -0.77
CA LYS A 101 15.57 -0.55 0.21
C LYS A 101 16.53 0.49 -0.35
N ASN A 102 16.89 0.38 -1.63
CA ASN A 102 17.80 1.31 -2.31
C ASN A 102 17.21 2.72 -2.51
N TYR A 103 15.89 2.89 -2.33
CA TYR A 103 15.16 4.14 -2.53
C TYR A 103 14.53 4.69 -1.25
N ARG A 104 14.76 4.04 -0.10
CA ARG A 104 14.24 4.49 1.21
C ARG A 104 14.89 5.79 1.68
N GLY A 105 14.26 6.45 2.64
CA GLY A 105 14.79 7.69 3.25
C GLY A 105 14.61 8.95 2.41
N GLN A 106 14.04 8.87 1.21
CA GLN A 106 13.89 9.99 0.26
C GLN A 106 12.45 10.58 0.22
N GLY A 107 11.56 10.08 1.08
CA GLY A 107 10.18 10.56 1.17
C GLY A 107 9.22 9.95 0.13
N PHE A 108 9.65 9.02 -0.70
CA PHE A 108 8.83 8.40 -1.75
C PHE A 108 7.59 7.70 -1.19
N ALA A 109 7.72 6.97 -0.07
CA ALA A 109 6.56 6.32 0.56
C ALA A 109 5.48 7.33 0.95
N SER A 110 5.85 8.48 1.54
CA SER A 110 4.88 9.51 1.92
C SER A 110 4.24 10.19 0.71
N GLU A 111 5.00 10.39 -0.38
CA GLU A 111 4.50 10.96 -1.62
C GLU A 111 3.52 10.01 -2.33
N ALA A 112 3.86 8.72 -2.40
CA ALA A 112 2.99 7.70 -2.98
C ALA A 112 1.72 7.49 -2.14
N ALA A 113 1.86 7.34 -0.82
CA ALA A 113 0.73 7.16 0.08
C ALA A 113 -0.25 8.34 0.08
N ALA A 114 0.25 9.58 -0.08
CA ALA A 114 -0.62 10.76 -0.21
C ALA A 114 -1.44 10.71 -1.52
N ALA A 115 -0.80 10.37 -2.65
CA ALA A 115 -1.50 10.25 -3.93
C ALA A 115 -2.50 9.08 -3.92
N LEU A 116 -2.16 7.98 -3.26
CA LEU A 116 -3.06 6.85 -3.09
C LEU A 116 -4.27 7.21 -2.21
N LEU A 117 -4.06 7.93 -1.12
CA LEU A 117 -5.13 8.42 -0.24
C LEU A 117 -6.10 9.33 -1.00
N ASP A 118 -5.55 10.26 -1.82
CA ASP A 118 -6.36 11.14 -2.67
C ASP A 118 -7.19 10.32 -3.67
N PHE A 119 -6.56 9.38 -4.38
CA PHE A 119 -7.25 8.46 -5.29
C PHE A 119 -8.38 7.71 -4.59
N THR A 120 -8.10 7.18 -3.41
CA THR A 120 -9.04 6.36 -2.63
C THR A 120 -10.29 7.16 -2.26
N PHE A 121 -10.15 8.38 -1.76
CA PHE A 121 -11.32 9.21 -1.43
C PHE A 121 -12.01 9.84 -2.65
N GLU A 122 -11.29 10.15 -3.72
CA GLU A 122 -11.87 10.76 -4.92
C GLU A 122 -12.65 9.76 -5.79
N ASN A 123 -12.21 8.48 -5.82
CA ASN A 123 -12.74 7.50 -6.76
C ASN A 123 -13.55 6.37 -6.11
N LEU A 124 -13.37 6.14 -4.81
CA LEU A 124 -14.08 5.08 -4.09
C LEU A 124 -15.10 5.71 -3.13
N SER A 125 -16.29 5.12 -3.09
CA SER A 125 -17.40 5.60 -2.24
C SER A 125 -17.22 5.10 -0.81
N ILE A 126 -16.18 5.58 -0.12
CA ILE A 126 -15.82 5.19 1.24
C ILE A 126 -15.74 6.41 2.16
N ASP A 127 -15.96 6.19 3.45
CA ASP A 127 -15.97 7.24 4.48
C ASP A 127 -14.67 7.29 5.29
N LYS A 128 -13.92 6.20 5.32
CA LYS A 128 -12.75 6.02 6.19
C LYS A 128 -11.63 5.29 5.47
N VAL A 129 -10.41 5.66 5.79
CA VAL A 129 -9.21 4.98 5.37
C VAL A 129 -8.36 4.63 6.57
N TYR A 130 -7.99 3.36 6.68
CA TYR A 130 -7.10 2.83 7.69
C TYR A 130 -5.71 2.55 7.11
N ALA A 131 -4.72 2.53 7.95
CA ALA A 131 -3.41 1.92 7.68
C ALA A 131 -2.86 1.33 8.97
N GLN A 132 -2.15 0.22 8.85
CA GLN A 132 -1.63 -0.53 9.98
C GLN A 132 -0.13 -0.79 9.79
N CYS A 133 0.62 -0.76 10.89
CA CYS A 133 2.03 -1.15 10.86
C CYS A 133 2.44 -1.85 12.15
N ASP A 134 3.54 -2.60 12.07
CA ASP A 134 4.23 -3.10 13.26
C ASP A 134 4.66 -1.93 14.16
N CYS A 135 4.47 -2.05 15.46
CA CYS A 135 4.88 -1.03 16.43
C CYS A 135 6.41 -0.76 16.39
N LYS A 136 7.19 -1.68 15.85
CA LYS A 136 8.63 -1.55 15.62
C LYS A 136 8.99 -0.90 14.28
N ASN A 137 7.99 -0.45 13.50
CA ASN A 137 8.19 0.21 12.21
C ASN A 137 7.90 1.71 12.27
N PRO A 138 8.78 2.53 12.87
CA PRO A 138 8.57 3.97 12.98
C PRO A 138 8.53 4.67 11.62
N ALA A 139 9.13 4.07 10.58
CA ALA A 139 9.11 4.64 9.24
C ALA A 139 7.69 4.62 8.65
N SER A 140 6.98 3.49 8.72
CA SER A 140 5.60 3.38 8.25
C SER A 140 4.66 4.26 9.09
N PHE A 141 4.81 4.26 10.42
CA PHE A 141 4.05 5.16 11.30
C PHE A 141 4.29 6.65 10.97
N GLY A 142 5.55 7.00 10.60
CA GLY A 142 5.89 8.33 10.13
C GLY A 142 5.19 8.73 8.82
N VAL A 143 5.00 7.79 7.89
CA VAL A 143 4.21 7.99 6.66
C VAL A 143 2.76 8.26 7.01
N MET A 144 2.13 7.42 7.83
CA MET A 144 0.73 7.61 8.27
C MET A 144 0.48 9.01 8.84
N LYS A 145 1.35 9.47 9.74
CA LYS A 145 1.26 10.82 10.30
C LYS A 145 1.41 11.92 9.25
N LYS A 146 2.34 11.77 8.30
CA LYS A 146 2.58 12.77 7.25
C LYS A 146 1.40 12.92 6.30
N ILE A 147 0.69 11.84 5.98
CA ILE A 147 -0.53 11.89 5.15
C ILE A 147 -1.77 12.29 5.96
N GLY A 148 -1.59 12.56 7.26
CA GLY A 148 -2.61 13.15 8.11
C GLY A 148 -3.50 12.19 8.86
N MET A 149 -3.11 10.91 8.94
CA MET A 149 -3.83 9.93 9.73
C MET A 149 -3.58 10.11 11.23
N THR A 150 -4.57 9.76 12.04
CA THR A 150 -4.53 9.79 13.50
C THR A 150 -4.43 8.39 14.05
N LEU A 151 -3.58 8.18 15.06
CA LEU A 151 -3.47 6.90 15.78
C LEU A 151 -4.77 6.64 16.55
N VAL A 152 -5.41 5.50 16.29
CA VAL A 152 -6.69 5.10 16.93
C VAL A 152 -6.57 3.85 17.78
N ASP A 153 -5.56 3.00 17.52
CA ASP A 153 -5.26 1.83 18.35
C ASP A 153 -3.75 1.58 18.39
N ASP A 154 -3.22 1.38 19.60
CA ASP A 154 -1.83 1.03 19.91
C ASP A 154 -1.69 -0.28 20.71
N LYS A 155 -2.79 -1.02 20.85
CA LYS A 155 -2.87 -2.28 21.62
C LYS A 155 -3.12 -3.50 20.74
N GLY A 156 -3.27 -3.28 19.45
CA GLY A 156 -3.42 -4.35 18.47
C GLY A 156 -2.18 -5.25 18.43
N THR A 157 -2.36 -6.43 17.88
CA THR A 157 -1.28 -7.38 17.62
C THR A 157 -1.43 -7.95 16.23
N ARG A 158 -0.29 -8.25 15.58
CA ARG A 158 -0.21 -8.93 14.29
C ARG A 158 0.65 -10.17 14.39
N THR A 159 0.24 -11.22 13.72
CA THR A 159 1.05 -12.43 13.59
C THR A 159 1.45 -12.59 12.12
N TYR A 160 2.74 -12.67 11.85
CA TYR A 160 3.26 -12.83 10.50
C TYR A 160 3.09 -14.27 10.03
N PRO A 161 2.32 -14.52 8.93
CA PRO A 161 1.99 -15.90 8.51
C PRO A 161 3.23 -16.75 8.19
N LYS A 162 4.25 -16.15 7.58
CA LYS A 162 5.46 -16.87 7.16
C LYS A 162 6.40 -17.25 8.31
N THR A 163 6.35 -16.55 9.44
CA THR A 163 7.29 -16.78 10.55
C THR A 163 6.60 -17.21 11.83
N GLY A 164 5.28 -17.01 11.96
CA GLY A 164 4.52 -17.21 13.20
C GLY A 164 4.84 -16.19 14.30
N ILE A 165 5.71 -15.21 14.03
CA ILE A 165 6.08 -14.19 15.02
C ILE A 165 4.91 -13.24 15.24
N THR A 166 4.59 -12.98 16.51
CA THR A 166 3.61 -11.97 16.91
C THR A 166 4.32 -10.70 17.38
N SER A 167 3.84 -9.54 16.93
CA SER A 167 4.32 -8.21 17.31
C SER A 167 3.15 -7.29 17.64
N GLY A 168 3.42 -6.15 18.28
CA GLY A 168 2.41 -5.11 18.47
C GLY A 168 2.05 -4.44 17.14
N GLU A 169 0.81 -3.97 17.04
CA GLU A 169 0.28 -3.28 15.86
C GLU A 169 -0.20 -1.88 16.22
N LEU A 170 0.12 -0.93 15.37
CA LEU A 170 -0.43 0.42 15.40
C LEU A 170 -1.44 0.56 14.26
N THR A 171 -2.65 1.03 14.58
CA THR A 171 -3.69 1.35 13.60
C THR A 171 -3.93 2.85 13.56
N CYS A 172 -3.82 3.43 12.39
CA CYS A 172 -4.17 4.83 12.12
C CYS A 172 -5.39 4.92 11.21
N LEU A 173 -6.12 6.03 11.34
CA LEU A 173 -7.35 6.33 10.61
C LEU A 173 -7.32 7.76 10.10
N ILE A 174 -7.95 7.99 8.96
CA ILE A 174 -8.41 9.31 8.50
C ILE A 174 -9.81 9.17 7.92
N THR A 175 -10.71 10.10 8.24
CA THR A 175 -12.06 10.17 7.67
C THR A 175 -12.08 11.07 6.43
N ARG A 176 -13.11 10.90 5.58
CA ARG A 176 -13.35 11.77 4.43
C ARG A 176 -13.42 13.24 4.83
N ASP A 177 -14.16 13.57 5.90
CA ASP A 177 -14.30 14.94 6.40
C ASP A 177 -12.96 15.56 6.82
N GLU A 178 -12.08 14.77 7.45
CA GLU A 178 -10.74 15.23 7.85
C GLU A 178 -9.83 15.45 6.64
N TRP A 179 -9.93 14.58 5.63
CA TRP A 179 -9.18 14.71 4.39
C TRP A 179 -9.64 15.95 3.60
N GLU A 180 -10.95 16.18 3.44
CA GLU A 180 -11.50 17.35 2.75
C GLU A 180 -11.07 18.67 3.43
N LYS A 181 -11.13 18.74 4.77
CA LYS A 181 -10.68 19.92 5.54
C LYS A 181 -9.21 20.28 5.36
N LYS A 182 -8.36 19.30 5.02
CA LYS A 182 -6.93 19.54 4.80
C LYS A 182 -6.61 20.06 3.40
N ARG A 183 -7.54 19.94 2.46
CA ARG A 183 -7.39 20.36 1.06
C ARG A 183 -8.02 21.75 0.78
N GLY A 184 -8.92 22.21 1.60
CA GLY A 184 -9.54 23.54 1.55
C GLY A 184 -8.75 24.57 2.33
#